data_c6219574ee33a85ba06d5c86e45f78c0
#
_entry.id   c6219574ee33a85ba06d5c86e45f78c0
#
_cell.length_a   1.000
_cell.length_b   1.000
_cell.length_c   1.000
_cell.angle_alpha   90.00
_cell.angle_beta   90.00
_cell.angle_gamma   90.00
#
_symmetry.space_group_name_H-M   'P 1'
#
loop_
_entity.id
_entity.type
_entity.pdbx_description
1 polymer ?
#
loop_
_entity_poly.entity_id
_entity_poly.type
_entity_poly.pdbx_seq_one_letter_code
_entity_poly.pdbx_strand_id
1 'polypeptide(L)'
;MKKVFKAVKGKSPGVVKWTKENMVHVSWCMKKKNIFIAVQPRGTEWEIEIRMGKTISIDPKSYTGKEAQIQMYKYYKYYYDKEHV
;
A
#
# COMPACT_ATOMS: atom_id res chain seq x y z
N MET A 1 -15.20 -12.73 1.56
CA MET A 1 -13.88 -12.15 1.63
C MET A 1 -13.76 -11.08 2.68
N LYS A 2 -12.73 -11.14 3.42
CA LYS A 2 -12.58 -10.20 4.51
C LYS A 2 -12.10 -8.88 4.04
N LYS A 3 -12.63 -7.85 4.62
CA LYS A 3 -12.19 -6.55 4.31
C LYS A 3 -10.97 -6.17 5.06
N VAL A 4 -10.03 -5.61 4.37
CA VAL A 4 -8.76 -5.29 4.93
C VAL A 4 -8.84 -4.20 5.99
N PHE A 5 -9.71 -3.24 5.77
CA PHE A 5 -9.75 -2.09 6.64
C PHE A 5 -10.83 -2.15 7.70
N LYS A 6 -11.38 -3.31 7.89
CA LYS A 6 -12.48 -3.42 8.79
C LYS A 6 -12.14 -3.25 10.25
N ALA A 7 -10.92 -3.45 10.59
CA ALA A 7 -10.52 -3.42 11.99
C ALA A 7 -10.71 -2.08 12.68
N VAL A 8 -10.77 -1.02 11.94
CA VAL A 8 -10.88 0.31 12.54
C VAL A 8 -12.31 0.75 12.53
N LYS A 9 -12.94 0.63 13.69
CA LYS A 9 -14.31 0.97 13.81
C LYS A 9 -14.58 2.45 13.59
N GLY A 10 -15.57 2.74 12.77
CA GLY A 10 -15.97 4.10 12.51
C GLY A 10 -14.95 4.89 11.74
N LYS A 11 -13.97 4.20 11.18
CA LYS A 11 -12.91 4.85 10.48
C LYS A 11 -12.51 4.08 9.27
N SER A 12 -12.24 4.78 8.21
CA SER A 12 -11.82 4.13 6.99
C SER A 12 -10.85 5.05 6.29
N PRO A 13 -9.91 4.49 5.51
CA PRO A 13 -8.95 5.33 4.81
C PRO A 13 -9.56 6.07 3.63
N GLY A 14 -10.85 5.86 3.38
CA GLY A 14 -11.44 6.41 2.19
C GLY A 14 -11.21 5.47 1.02
N VAL A 15 -11.67 5.88 -0.16
CA VAL A 15 -11.56 5.04 -1.34
C VAL A 15 -10.79 5.78 -2.42
N VAL A 16 -9.75 5.15 -2.91
CA VAL A 16 -9.00 5.65 -4.05
C VAL A 16 -9.11 4.61 -5.15
N LYS A 17 -9.62 5.05 -6.27
CA LYS A 17 -9.87 4.13 -7.38
C LYS A 17 -8.55 3.71 -8.03
N TRP A 18 -8.39 2.41 -8.20
CA TRP A 18 -7.21 1.87 -8.87
C TRP A 18 -7.40 1.89 -10.36
N THR A 19 -6.36 2.27 -11.07
CA THR A 19 -6.36 2.23 -12.53
C THR A 19 -5.78 0.90 -12.98
N LYS A 20 -5.90 0.61 -14.27
CA LYS A 20 -5.30 -0.59 -14.82
C LYS A 20 -3.79 -0.56 -14.64
N GLU A 21 -3.20 0.60 -14.79
CA GLU A 21 -1.77 0.74 -14.62
C GLU A 21 -1.36 0.43 -13.19
N ASN A 22 -2.12 0.92 -12.22
CA ASN A 22 -1.85 0.59 -10.82
C ASN A 22 -1.86 -0.91 -10.61
N MET A 23 -2.83 -1.60 -11.21
CA MET A 23 -2.97 -3.03 -11.04
C MET A 23 -1.79 -3.79 -11.64
N VAL A 24 -1.27 -3.31 -12.75
CA VAL A 24 -0.09 -3.92 -13.36
C VAL A 24 1.09 -3.84 -12.41
N HIS A 25 1.31 -2.67 -11.83
CA HIS A 25 2.44 -2.49 -10.91
C HIS A 25 2.27 -3.36 -9.67
N VAL A 26 1.07 -3.36 -9.10
CA VAL A 26 0.82 -4.12 -7.89
C VAL A 26 0.99 -5.62 -8.15
N SER A 27 0.39 -6.10 -9.21
CA SER A 27 0.43 -7.52 -9.53
C SER A 27 1.86 -8.00 -9.76
N TRP A 28 2.62 -7.21 -10.49
CA TRP A 28 4.02 -7.56 -10.75
C TRP A 28 4.82 -7.62 -9.45
N CYS A 29 4.65 -6.61 -8.59
CA CYS A 29 5.39 -6.57 -7.34
C CYS A 29 5.06 -7.77 -6.46
N MET A 30 3.79 -8.10 -6.35
CA MET A 30 3.38 -9.22 -5.52
C MET A 30 3.85 -10.56 -6.07
N LYS A 31 3.66 -10.76 -7.37
CA LYS A 31 3.94 -12.06 -7.97
C LYS A 31 5.40 -12.29 -8.29
N LYS A 32 6.09 -11.27 -8.73
CA LYS A 32 7.46 -11.44 -9.18
C LYS A 32 8.50 -11.10 -8.14
N LYS A 33 8.17 -10.18 -7.23
CA LYS A 33 9.15 -9.73 -6.26
C LYS A 33 8.76 -10.03 -4.82
N ASN A 34 7.60 -10.57 -4.61
CA ASN A 34 7.11 -10.86 -3.26
C ASN A 34 7.07 -9.60 -2.40
N ILE A 35 6.63 -8.50 -3.01
CA ILE A 35 6.50 -7.22 -2.33
C ILE A 35 5.03 -6.96 -2.07
N PHE A 36 4.69 -6.73 -0.81
CA PHE A 36 3.32 -6.47 -0.40
C PHE A 36 3.31 -5.19 0.42
N ILE A 37 2.51 -4.23 0.00
CA ILE A 37 2.47 -2.93 0.67
C ILE A 37 1.05 -2.72 1.16
N ALA A 38 0.92 -2.38 2.42
CA ALA A 38 -0.39 -2.25 3.06
C ALA A 38 -0.52 -0.92 3.76
N VAL A 39 -1.74 -0.43 3.81
CA VAL A 39 -2.10 0.76 4.57
C VAL A 39 -2.76 0.27 5.85
N GLN A 40 -2.30 0.77 6.99
CA GLN A 40 -2.87 0.34 8.25
C GLN A 40 -3.00 1.51 9.22
N PRO A 41 -3.88 1.40 10.20
CA PRO A 41 -4.11 2.51 11.12
C PRO A 41 -2.91 2.81 12.00
N ARG A 42 -2.76 4.08 12.33
CA ARG A 42 -1.75 4.52 13.26
C ARG A 42 -2.31 5.70 14.02
N GLY A 43 -2.95 5.41 15.18
CA GLY A 43 -3.64 6.45 15.91
C GLY A 43 -4.81 6.98 15.10
N THR A 44 -4.83 8.28 14.89
CA THR A 44 -5.87 8.90 14.07
C THR A 44 -5.50 9.00 12.60
N GLU A 45 -4.31 8.53 12.27
CA GLU A 45 -3.84 8.60 10.90
C GLU A 45 -3.52 7.21 10.40
N TRP A 46 -2.78 7.15 9.29
CA TRP A 46 -2.50 5.88 8.64
C TRP A 46 -1.02 5.78 8.32
N GLU A 47 -0.52 4.57 8.29
CA GLU A 47 0.88 4.33 7.96
C GLU A 47 0.96 3.29 6.86
N ILE A 48 2.14 3.18 6.27
CA ILE A 48 2.36 2.23 5.18
C ILE A 48 3.39 1.22 5.63
N GLU A 49 3.01 -0.05 5.50
CA GLU A 49 3.87 -1.17 5.82
C GLU A 49 4.33 -1.79 4.52
N ILE A 50 5.63 -2.01 4.39
CA ILE A 50 6.21 -2.58 3.19
C ILE A 50 6.84 -3.90 3.55
N ARG A 51 6.35 -4.97 2.96
CA ARG A 51 6.88 -6.31 3.17
C ARG A 51 7.61 -6.77 1.93
N MET A 52 8.85 -7.15 2.10
CA MET A 52 9.66 -7.68 1.02
C MET A 52 10.22 -9.01 1.47
N GLY A 53 9.62 -10.10 1.00
CA GLY A 53 9.99 -11.40 1.48
C GLY A 53 9.76 -11.49 2.97
N LYS A 54 10.81 -11.66 3.74
CA LYS A 54 10.70 -11.75 5.19
C LYS A 54 10.99 -10.45 5.90
N THR A 55 11.29 -9.41 5.16
CA THR A 55 11.64 -8.12 5.75
C THR A 55 10.40 -7.24 5.80
N ILE A 56 10.21 -6.58 6.92
CA ILE A 56 9.09 -5.66 7.11
C ILE A 56 9.64 -4.29 7.44
N SER A 57 9.20 -3.29 6.70
CA SER A 57 9.59 -1.91 6.94
C SER A 57 8.33 -1.07 7.11
N ILE A 58 8.43 -0.02 7.90
CA ILE A 58 7.33 0.91 8.10
C ILE A 58 7.80 2.29 7.63
N ASP A 59 7.03 2.90 6.75
CA ASP A 59 7.29 4.27 6.35
C ASP A 59 7.12 5.14 7.59
N PRO A 60 8.11 5.94 7.96
CA PRO A 60 8.04 6.72 9.20
C PRO A 60 7.00 7.83 9.17
N LYS A 61 6.49 8.19 8.02
CA LYS A 61 5.50 9.25 7.91
C LYS A 61 4.10 8.75 8.21
N SER A 62 3.26 9.65 8.68
CA SER A 62 1.84 9.38 8.84
C SER A 62 1.08 10.09 7.72
N TYR A 63 -0.05 9.52 7.33
CA TYR A 63 -0.82 10.00 6.19
C TYR A 63 -2.30 10.03 6.53
N THR A 64 -3.06 10.85 5.80
CA THR A 64 -4.50 10.69 5.82
C THR A 64 -4.82 9.40 5.07
N GLY A 65 -6.06 8.94 5.18
CA GLY A 65 -6.43 7.68 4.54
C GLY A 65 -6.22 7.69 3.03
N LYS A 66 -6.63 8.77 2.38
CA LYS A 66 -6.46 8.85 0.92
C LYS A 66 -5.01 9.01 0.53
N GLU A 67 -4.28 9.84 1.27
CA GLU A 67 -2.88 10.04 0.99
C GLU A 67 -2.09 8.75 1.12
N ALA A 68 -2.44 7.95 2.12
CA ALA A 68 -1.76 6.67 2.33
C ALA A 68 -1.95 5.75 1.14
N GLN A 69 -3.17 5.69 0.62
CA GLN A 69 -3.44 4.84 -0.53
C GLN A 69 -2.71 5.32 -1.77
N ILE A 70 -2.68 6.62 -1.99
CA ILE A 70 -1.96 7.18 -3.11
C ILE A 70 -0.47 6.88 -2.96
N GLN A 71 0.05 7.03 -1.75
CA GLN A 71 1.46 6.75 -1.51
C GLN A 71 1.78 5.27 -1.69
N MET A 72 0.84 4.40 -1.33
CA MET A 72 1.01 2.98 -1.55
C MET A 72 1.17 2.68 -3.03
N TYR A 73 0.36 3.28 -3.89
CA TYR A 73 0.51 3.10 -5.33
C TYR A 73 1.86 3.61 -5.82
N LYS A 74 2.31 4.72 -5.27
CA LYS A 74 3.60 5.26 -5.66
C LYS A 74 4.74 4.33 -5.27
N TYR A 75 4.63 3.66 -4.13
CA TYR A 75 5.62 2.67 -3.74
C TYR A 75 5.63 1.50 -4.72
N TYR A 76 4.47 0.97 -5.09
CA TYR A 76 4.40 -0.12 -6.05
C TYR A 76 5.01 0.30 -7.38
N LYS A 77 4.68 1.50 -7.83
CA LYS A 77 5.24 2.00 -9.08
C LYS A 77 6.75 2.15 -8.99
N TYR A 78 7.23 2.63 -7.86
CA TYR A 78 8.66 2.81 -7.65
C TYR A 78 9.42 1.48 -7.81
N TYR A 79 8.93 0.44 -7.15
CA TYR A 79 9.60 -0.86 -7.23
C TYR A 79 9.47 -1.48 -8.62
N TYR A 80 8.35 -1.24 -9.26
CA TYR A 80 8.16 -1.72 -10.63
C TYR A 80 9.15 -1.02 -11.57
N ASP A 81 9.22 0.31 -11.47
CA ASP A 81 10.06 1.08 -12.36
C ASP A 81 11.54 0.76 -12.19
N LYS A 82 11.98 0.45 -10.99
CA LYS A 82 13.38 0.11 -10.76
C LYS A 82 13.83 -1.06 -11.61
N GLU A 83 12.93 -1.98 -11.90
CA GLU A 83 13.27 -3.17 -12.66
C GLU A 83 12.96 -3.04 -14.14
N HIS A 84 12.23 -2.00 -14.52
CA HIS A 84 11.76 -1.87 -15.91
C HIS A 84 12.27 -0.64 -16.63
N VAL A 85 13.16 0.09 -16.01
CA VAL A 85 13.70 1.28 -16.65
C VAL A 85 15.03 1.01 -17.29
#